data_194323c68114da96f2b084eeb49b28a7
#
_entry.id   194323c68114da96f2b084eeb49b28a7
#
_cell.length_a   1.000
_cell.length_b   1.000
_cell.length_c   1.000
_cell.angle_alpha   90.00
_cell.angle_beta   90.00
_cell.angle_gamma   90.00
#
_symmetry.space_group_name_H-M   'P 1'
#
loop_
_entity.id
_entity.type
_entity.pdbx_description
1 polymer ?
#
loop_
_entity_poly.entity_id
_entity_poly.type
_entity_poly.pdbx_seq_one_letter_code
_entity_poly.pdbx_strand_id
1 'polypeptide(L)'
;MEKLLEVNNVSKVYGDYVALNHLSLSVEKGSIFGLLGPNGAGKTTLIRIINQITMPDSGSVFLDGEPLQPKHIQNIGYLPEERGLYKTMKVGEQALYLAQLKGLSKQEAKSRLKYWFDRLEIGHWWDKKIQELSKGMAQKIQFVVTVLHKPKLLIFDEPFSGFDPINANLIKDEILKLRDEGATIIFSTHRMESVEEMCDHIALIHKSNKILDGRLLDIKRQYRSNMFEIGLQTPDPAATSAVLRERFEIFPATFKSINDELQYKIKVPDSVATNDFVNFLTAQGQLTHFVEVIPSASDIFIETIQKN
;
A
#
# COMPACT_ATOMS: atom_id res chain seq x y z
N MET A 1 -3.39 17.57 -10.42
CA MET A 1 -2.66 17.74 -9.15
C MET A 1 -1.17 17.87 -9.45
N GLU A 2 -0.42 18.51 -8.56
CA GLU A 2 1.02 18.73 -8.75
C GLU A 2 1.78 17.44 -8.45
N LYS A 3 2.73 17.07 -9.34
CA LYS A 3 3.52 15.86 -9.20
C LYS A 3 4.78 16.14 -8.39
N LEU A 4 5.13 15.25 -7.46
CA LEU A 4 6.42 15.28 -6.77
C LEU A 4 7.47 14.45 -7.48
N LEU A 5 7.12 13.23 -7.92
CA LEU A 5 8.02 12.32 -8.62
C LEU A 5 7.46 11.98 -10.00
N GLU A 6 8.31 12.02 -11.01
CA GLU A 6 8.00 11.55 -12.36
C GLU A 6 9.10 10.60 -12.83
N VAL A 7 8.69 9.45 -13.31
CA VAL A 7 9.54 8.41 -13.90
C VAL A 7 9.12 8.28 -15.35
N ASN A 8 10.03 8.52 -16.28
CA ASN A 8 9.73 8.60 -17.71
C ASN A 8 10.56 7.56 -18.49
N ASN A 9 9.88 6.53 -19.03
CA ASN A 9 10.45 5.47 -19.88
C ASN A 9 11.73 4.83 -19.31
N VAL A 10 11.75 4.59 -18.00
CA VAL A 10 12.93 4.03 -17.33
C VAL A 10 13.06 2.55 -17.64
N SER A 11 14.24 2.18 -18.15
CA SER A 11 14.63 0.77 -18.36
C SER A 11 15.87 0.43 -17.55
N LYS A 12 15.94 -0.82 -17.09
CA LYS A 12 17.10 -1.37 -16.38
C LYS A 12 17.28 -2.84 -16.69
N VAL A 13 18.51 -3.20 -17.06
CA VAL A 13 18.89 -4.57 -17.39
C VAL A 13 20.09 -4.99 -16.54
N TYR A 14 20.13 -6.21 -16.07
CA TYR A 14 21.24 -6.83 -15.36
C TYR A 14 21.66 -8.11 -16.09
N GLY A 15 22.74 -8.03 -16.88
CA GLY A 15 23.09 -9.13 -17.81
C GLY A 15 21.94 -9.38 -18.79
N ASP A 16 21.39 -10.59 -18.79
CA ASP A 16 20.26 -10.97 -19.65
C ASP A 16 18.88 -10.71 -18.99
N TYR A 17 18.85 -10.24 -17.73
CA TYR A 17 17.63 -10.02 -17.00
C TYR A 17 17.14 -8.58 -17.12
N VAL A 18 15.98 -8.39 -17.76
CA VAL A 18 15.29 -7.10 -17.82
C VAL A 18 14.55 -6.88 -16.50
N ALA A 19 15.03 -5.95 -15.68
CA ALA A 19 14.42 -5.62 -14.38
C ALA A 19 13.33 -4.56 -14.49
N LEU A 20 13.47 -3.61 -15.44
CA LEU A 20 12.45 -2.60 -15.77
C LEU A 20 12.43 -2.41 -17.29
N ASN A 21 11.24 -2.39 -17.88
CA ASN A 21 11.01 -2.25 -19.30
C ASN A 21 10.17 -1.01 -19.60
N HIS A 22 10.82 0.10 -20.01
CA HIS A 22 10.18 1.38 -20.38
C HIS A 22 9.12 1.87 -19.38
N LEU A 23 9.40 1.72 -18.09
CA LEU A 23 8.45 2.02 -17.03
C LEU A 23 8.27 3.52 -16.87
N SER A 24 7.00 3.96 -16.88
CA SER A 24 6.62 5.35 -16.62
C SER A 24 5.54 5.40 -15.54
N LEU A 25 5.72 6.28 -14.54
CA LEU A 25 4.72 6.56 -13.51
C LEU A 25 4.90 7.97 -12.93
N SER A 26 3.89 8.47 -12.25
CA SER A 26 3.99 9.73 -11.53
C SER A 26 3.34 9.64 -10.15
N VAL A 27 3.92 10.34 -9.17
CA VAL A 27 3.42 10.39 -7.79
C VAL A 27 3.01 11.82 -7.47
N GLU A 28 1.75 12.00 -7.08
CA GLU A 28 1.19 13.31 -6.72
C GLU A 28 1.70 13.76 -5.35
N LYS A 29 1.88 15.09 -5.17
CA LYS A 29 2.29 15.66 -3.87
C LYS A 29 1.24 15.37 -2.79
N GLY A 30 1.72 15.02 -1.59
CA GLY A 30 0.86 14.79 -0.42
C GLY A 30 -0.04 13.55 -0.53
N SER A 31 0.31 12.58 -1.38
CA SER A 31 -0.43 11.33 -1.56
C SER A 31 0.37 10.12 -1.11
N ILE A 32 -0.34 9.00 -0.87
CA ILE A 32 0.27 7.68 -0.70
C ILE A 32 0.09 6.89 -2.00
N PHE A 33 1.21 6.57 -2.63
CA PHE A 33 1.29 5.82 -3.88
C PHE A 33 1.72 4.38 -3.60
N GLY A 34 0.84 3.43 -3.88
CA GLY A 34 1.13 1.99 -3.76
C GLY A 34 1.90 1.45 -4.96
N LEU A 35 3.13 0.99 -4.73
CA LEU A 35 3.95 0.30 -5.73
C LEU A 35 3.82 -1.20 -5.54
N LEU A 36 3.00 -1.85 -6.37
CA LEU A 36 2.58 -3.23 -6.21
C LEU A 36 3.24 -4.16 -7.22
N GLY A 37 3.25 -5.44 -6.90
CA GLY A 37 3.74 -6.50 -7.79
C GLY A 37 4.37 -7.66 -7.03
N PRO A 38 4.51 -8.83 -7.65
CA PRO A 38 5.18 -9.99 -7.05
C PRO A 38 6.68 -9.73 -6.82
N ASN A 39 7.32 -10.64 -6.07
CA ASN A 39 8.78 -10.59 -5.91
C ASN A 39 9.45 -10.74 -7.27
N GLY A 40 10.51 -9.96 -7.50
CA GLY A 40 11.22 -9.93 -8.78
C GLY A 40 10.53 -9.12 -9.90
N ALA A 41 9.37 -8.49 -9.64
CA ALA A 41 8.68 -7.70 -10.67
C ALA A 41 9.42 -6.42 -11.11
N GLY A 42 10.39 -5.93 -10.33
CA GLY A 42 11.14 -4.70 -10.62
C GLY A 42 10.97 -3.58 -9.59
N LYS A 43 10.09 -3.73 -8.59
CA LYS A 43 9.81 -2.70 -7.56
C LYS A 43 11.08 -2.18 -6.88
N THR A 44 11.88 -3.08 -6.31
CA THR A 44 13.12 -2.73 -5.61
C THR A 44 14.15 -2.08 -6.55
N THR A 45 14.19 -2.49 -7.83
CA THR A 45 15.04 -1.84 -8.84
C THR A 45 14.61 -0.40 -9.07
N LEU A 46 13.32 -0.13 -9.22
CA LEU A 46 12.79 1.23 -9.35
C LEU A 46 13.10 2.07 -8.10
N ILE A 47 12.85 1.52 -6.91
CA ILE A 47 13.17 2.19 -5.64
C ILE A 47 14.66 2.53 -5.54
N ARG A 48 15.56 1.62 -5.94
CA ARG A 48 17.01 1.87 -5.98
C ARG A 48 17.39 2.97 -6.96
N ILE A 49 16.72 3.07 -8.10
CA ILE A 49 16.94 4.16 -9.07
C ILE A 49 16.49 5.50 -8.47
N ILE A 50 15.32 5.57 -7.85
CA ILE A 50 14.82 6.79 -7.20
C ILE A 50 15.76 7.24 -6.07
N ASN A 51 16.34 6.29 -5.33
CA ASN A 51 17.33 6.57 -4.28
C ASN A 51 18.75 6.77 -4.81
N GLN A 52 18.97 6.75 -6.12
CA GLN A 52 20.29 6.88 -6.78
C GLN A 52 21.33 5.84 -6.30
N ILE A 53 20.85 4.67 -5.86
CA ILE A 53 21.71 3.52 -5.52
C ILE A 53 22.17 2.83 -6.83
N THR A 54 21.34 2.88 -7.86
CA THR A 54 21.68 2.42 -9.22
C THR A 54 21.15 3.41 -10.26
N MET A 55 21.80 3.46 -11.42
CA MET A 55 21.37 4.31 -12.52
C MET A 55 20.48 3.52 -13.49
N PRO A 56 19.48 4.15 -14.11
CA PRO A 56 18.75 3.55 -15.21
C PRO A 56 19.67 3.41 -16.44
N ASP A 57 19.39 2.47 -17.31
CA ASP A 57 20.10 2.32 -18.59
C ASP A 57 19.51 3.27 -19.64
N SER A 58 18.21 3.57 -19.53
CA SER A 58 17.54 4.60 -20.34
C SER A 58 16.38 5.22 -19.57
N GLY A 59 15.87 6.34 -20.08
CA GLY A 59 14.81 7.11 -19.45
C GLY A 59 15.31 8.13 -18.44
N SER A 60 14.41 8.74 -17.70
CA SER A 60 14.74 9.82 -16.75
C SER A 60 13.79 9.82 -15.55
N VAL A 61 14.29 10.35 -14.43
CA VAL A 61 13.51 10.54 -13.20
C VAL A 61 13.60 12.01 -12.81
N PHE A 62 12.47 12.59 -12.41
CA PHE A 62 12.39 13.97 -11.95
C PHE A 62 11.83 13.97 -10.52
N LEU A 63 12.37 14.83 -9.67
CA LEU A 63 11.85 15.10 -8.33
C LEU A 63 11.56 16.59 -8.21
N ASP A 64 10.31 16.93 -7.88
CA ASP A 64 9.83 18.31 -7.73
C ASP A 64 10.10 19.18 -8.98
N GLY A 65 9.93 18.58 -10.17
CA GLY A 65 10.15 19.20 -11.47
C GLY A 65 11.62 19.28 -11.95
N GLU A 66 12.60 18.90 -11.11
CA GLU A 66 14.01 18.89 -11.49
C GLU A 66 14.49 17.46 -11.82
N PRO A 67 15.40 17.28 -12.79
CA PRO A 67 16.08 15.99 -13.01
C PRO A 67 16.70 15.49 -11.70
N LEU A 68 16.48 14.22 -11.39
CA LEU A 68 16.97 13.61 -10.16
C LEU A 68 18.50 13.66 -10.08
N GLN A 69 19.03 14.21 -9.01
CA GLN A 69 20.47 14.44 -8.76
C GLN A 69 20.84 14.04 -7.32
N PRO A 70 22.14 13.81 -7.02
CA PRO A 70 22.60 13.46 -5.68
C PRO A 70 22.14 14.42 -4.57
N LYS A 71 22.01 15.71 -4.86
CA LYS A 71 21.49 16.72 -3.91
C LYS A 71 20.08 16.38 -3.39
N HIS A 72 19.28 15.67 -4.18
CA HIS A 72 17.89 15.35 -3.82
C HIS A 72 17.78 14.25 -2.76
N ILE A 73 18.84 13.47 -2.50
CA ILE A 73 18.84 12.40 -1.48
C ILE A 73 18.54 12.94 -0.07
N GLN A 74 18.83 14.20 0.19
CA GLN A 74 18.46 14.87 1.44
C GLN A 74 16.93 15.06 1.57
N ASN A 75 16.21 15.10 0.46
CA ASN A 75 14.75 15.24 0.40
C ASN A 75 14.02 13.88 0.34
N ILE A 76 14.76 12.77 0.38
CA ILE A 76 14.23 11.42 0.29
C ILE A 76 14.53 10.65 1.58
N GLY A 77 13.50 10.11 2.20
CA GLY A 77 13.62 9.13 3.26
C GLY A 77 13.32 7.73 2.70
N TYR A 78 14.24 6.79 2.90
CA TYR A 78 14.05 5.42 2.43
C TYR A 78 14.17 4.42 3.58
N LEU A 79 13.12 3.65 3.77
CA LEU A 79 13.07 2.51 4.69
C LEU A 79 13.09 1.24 3.83
N PRO A 80 14.24 0.55 3.72
CA PRO A 80 14.34 -0.70 2.98
C PRO A 80 13.72 -1.87 3.73
N GLU A 81 13.33 -2.92 3.02
CA GLU A 81 12.89 -4.20 3.58
C GLU A 81 13.98 -4.83 4.46
N GLU A 82 15.23 -4.83 3.97
CA GLU A 82 16.39 -5.29 4.73
C GLU A 82 16.95 -4.18 5.63
N ARG A 83 17.39 -4.55 6.83
CA ARG A 83 17.84 -3.58 7.82
C ARG A 83 19.22 -3.02 7.49
N GLY A 84 19.28 -1.69 7.32
CA GLY A 84 20.50 -0.94 7.12
C GLY A 84 21.17 -0.45 8.41
N LEU A 85 20.82 -1.01 9.58
CA LEU A 85 21.36 -0.55 10.87
C LEU A 85 22.67 -1.26 11.23
N TYR A 86 23.67 -0.51 11.74
CA TYR A 86 24.95 -1.05 12.20
C TYR A 86 24.82 -1.76 13.54
N LYS A 87 24.98 -3.07 13.54
CA LYS A 87 24.68 -3.98 14.68
C LYS A 87 25.40 -3.63 15.96
N THR A 88 26.64 -3.16 15.88
CA THR A 88 27.52 -2.89 17.04
C THR A 88 27.35 -1.49 17.63
N MET A 89 26.70 -0.57 16.90
CA MET A 89 26.46 0.80 17.39
C MET A 89 25.31 0.84 18.40
N LYS A 90 25.35 1.79 19.33
CA LYS A 90 24.22 2.13 20.19
C LYS A 90 23.12 2.81 19.38
N VAL A 91 21.87 2.61 19.78
CA VAL A 91 20.68 3.18 19.13
C VAL A 91 20.79 4.71 19.01
N GLY A 92 21.07 5.40 20.11
CA GLY A 92 21.18 6.86 20.13
C GLY A 92 22.34 7.40 19.29
N GLU A 93 23.50 6.73 19.32
CA GLU A 93 24.66 7.10 18.52
C GLU A 93 24.36 6.97 17.03
N GLN A 94 23.78 5.85 16.63
CA GLN A 94 23.44 5.60 15.22
C GLN A 94 22.36 6.56 14.73
N ALA A 95 21.31 6.79 15.53
CA ALA A 95 20.23 7.68 15.14
C ALA A 95 20.74 9.12 14.95
N LEU A 96 21.62 9.60 15.83
CA LEU A 96 22.29 10.89 15.69
C LEU A 96 23.19 10.94 14.45
N TYR A 97 23.98 9.90 14.22
CA TYR A 97 24.86 9.81 13.06
C TYR A 97 24.07 9.88 11.74
N LEU A 98 23.02 9.07 11.60
CA LEU A 98 22.18 9.04 10.40
C LEU A 98 21.42 10.36 10.18
N ALA A 99 20.97 11.01 11.27
CA ALA A 99 20.35 12.32 11.21
C ALA A 99 21.31 13.40 10.66
N GLN A 100 22.58 13.39 11.11
CA GLN A 100 23.59 14.32 10.64
C GLN A 100 23.98 14.05 9.17
N LEU A 101 24.02 12.80 8.71
CA LEU A 101 24.22 12.48 7.31
C LEU A 101 23.10 13.03 6.40
N LYS A 102 21.89 13.23 6.96
CA LYS A 102 20.76 13.87 6.27
C LYS A 102 20.75 15.40 6.42
N GLY A 103 21.82 15.99 6.95
CA GLY A 103 22.02 17.44 7.01
C GLY A 103 21.49 18.10 8.29
N LEU A 104 20.99 17.36 9.28
CA LEU A 104 20.56 17.96 10.54
C LEU A 104 21.76 18.34 11.41
N SER A 105 21.68 19.50 12.07
CA SER A 105 22.61 19.83 13.14
C SER A 105 22.45 18.87 14.31
N LYS A 106 23.50 18.69 15.12
CA LYS A 106 23.46 17.82 16.30
C LYS A 106 22.35 18.20 17.27
N GLN A 107 22.08 19.50 17.43
CA GLN A 107 21.06 20.02 18.33
C GLN A 107 19.64 19.71 17.80
N GLU A 108 19.41 19.96 16.53
CA GLU A 108 18.15 19.60 15.84
C GLU A 108 17.87 18.10 15.87
N ALA A 109 18.90 17.29 15.53
CA ALA A 109 18.80 15.84 15.57
C ALA A 109 18.39 15.35 16.96
N LYS A 110 19.02 15.85 18.04
CA LYS A 110 18.64 15.50 19.42
C LYS A 110 17.20 15.88 19.75
N SER A 111 16.76 17.09 19.38
CA SER A 111 15.39 17.55 19.64
C SER A 111 14.35 16.67 18.92
N ARG A 112 14.57 16.39 17.62
CA ARG A 112 13.67 15.55 16.82
C ARG A 112 13.69 14.09 17.26
N LEU A 113 14.87 13.56 17.65
CA LEU A 113 14.97 12.21 18.21
C LEU A 113 14.22 12.10 19.53
N LYS A 114 14.34 13.09 20.42
CA LYS A 114 13.56 13.10 21.67
C LYS A 114 12.06 13.00 21.37
N TYR A 115 11.54 13.84 20.47
CA TYR A 115 10.12 13.79 20.06
C TYR A 115 9.69 12.38 19.60
N TRP A 116 10.46 11.76 18.69
CA TRP A 116 10.09 10.44 18.15
C TRP A 116 10.25 9.32 19.18
N PHE A 117 11.28 9.40 20.04
CA PHE A 117 11.52 8.41 21.08
C PHE A 117 10.46 8.45 22.17
N ASP A 118 10.02 9.65 22.56
CA ASP A 118 8.90 9.83 23.50
C ASP A 118 7.59 9.31 22.86
N ARG A 119 7.33 9.66 21.59
CA ARG A 119 6.12 9.31 20.87
C ARG A 119 5.96 7.80 20.63
N LEU A 120 7.04 7.09 20.37
CA LEU A 120 7.03 5.64 20.15
C LEU A 120 7.36 4.84 21.43
N GLU A 121 7.54 5.54 22.57
CA GLU A 121 7.85 4.94 23.88
C GLU A 121 9.16 4.13 23.89
N ILE A 122 10.16 4.56 23.13
CA ILE A 122 11.43 3.85 22.92
C ILE A 122 12.65 4.52 23.54
N GLY A 123 12.44 5.54 24.39
CA GLY A 123 13.52 6.29 25.03
C GLY A 123 14.51 5.42 25.83
N HIS A 124 14.01 4.36 26.45
CA HIS A 124 14.80 3.41 27.22
C HIS A 124 15.72 2.51 26.38
N TRP A 125 15.66 2.60 25.03
CA TRP A 125 16.56 1.86 24.14
C TRP A 125 17.81 2.66 23.76
N TRP A 126 17.92 3.92 24.14
CA TRP A 126 18.96 4.84 23.71
C TRP A 126 20.38 4.28 23.81
N ASP A 127 20.71 3.63 24.94
CA ASP A 127 22.03 3.07 25.21
C ASP A 127 22.20 1.59 24.81
N LYS A 128 21.13 0.92 24.35
CA LYS A 128 21.21 -0.46 23.85
C LYS A 128 21.94 -0.49 22.51
N LYS A 129 22.68 -1.58 22.27
CA LYS A 129 23.22 -1.85 20.94
C LYS A 129 22.12 -2.36 20.00
N ILE A 130 22.22 -2.06 18.71
CA ILE A 130 21.25 -2.49 17.71
C ILE A 130 21.06 -4.03 17.70
N GLN A 131 22.14 -4.79 17.91
CA GLN A 131 22.07 -6.25 17.96
C GLN A 131 21.27 -6.80 19.15
N GLU A 132 21.01 -5.99 20.17
CA GLU A 132 20.22 -6.39 21.35
C GLU A 132 18.72 -6.17 21.14
N LEU A 133 18.34 -5.55 20.02
CA LEU A 133 16.96 -5.26 19.69
C LEU A 133 16.29 -6.46 19.00
N SER A 134 15.01 -6.67 19.32
CA SER A 134 14.16 -7.57 18.53
C SER A 134 13.95 -7.03 17.11
N LYS A 135 13.38 -7.85 16.24
CA LYS A 135 13.08 -7.45 14.85
C LYS A 135 12.17 -6.21 14.79
N GLY A 136 11.09 -6.19 15.56
CA GLY A 136 10.17 -5.05 15.62
C GLY A 136 10.80 -3.80 16.24
N MET A 137 11.62 -3.97 17.31
CA MET A 137 12.34 -2.84 17.91
C MET A 137 13.29 -2.16 16.91
N ALA A 138 14.09 -2.94 16.19
CA ALA A 138 14.99 -2.42 15.16
C ALA A 138 14.22 -1.74 14.02
N GLN A 139 13.04 -2.25 13.65
CA GLN A 139 12.17 -1.64 12.64
C GLN A 139 11.64 -0.27 13.11
N LYS A 140 11.26 -0.10 14.38
CA LYS A 140 10.89 1.22 14.93
C LYS A 140 12.03 2.22 14.81
N ILE A 141 13.26 1.82 15.16
CA ILE A 141 14.44 2.70 15.02
C ILE A 141 14.67 3.08 13.56
N GLN A 142 14.56 2.10 12.66
CA GLN A 142 14.73 2.33 11.22
C GLN A 142 13.66 3.29 10.67
N PHE A 143 12.41 3.16 11.11
CA PHE A 143 11.35 4.10 10.78
C PHE A 143 11.70 5.52 11.25
N VAL A 144 12.10 5.68 12.53
CA VAL A 144 12.47 7.00 13.09
C VAL A 144 13.57 7.68 12.28
N VAL A 145 14.67 6.98 12.00
CA VAL A 145 15.78 7.58 11.25
C VAL A 145 15.43 7.89 9.79
N THR A 146 14.42 7.21 9.24
CA THR A 146 13.91 7.47 7.90
C THR A 146 13.11 8.77 7.83
N VAL A 147 12.27 9.07 8.84
CA VAL A 147 11.35 10.23 8.81
C VAL A 147 11.92 11.47 9.50
N LEU A 148 12.98 11.31 10.30
CA LEU A 148 13.51 12.31 11.23
C LEU A 148 13.87 13.65 10.57
N HIS A 149 14.40 13.63 9.35
CA HIS A 149 14.84 14.81 8.61
C HIS A 149 13.70 15.52 7.85
N LYS A 150 12.46 15.03 7.97
CA LYS A 150 11.26 15.58 7.30
C LYS A 150 11.42 15.65 5.78
N PRO A 151 11.67 14.52 5.11
CA PRO A 151 11.85 14.50 3.66
C PRO A 151 10.56 14.82 2.93
N LYS A 152 10.65 15.35 1.70
CA LYS A 152 9.49 15.57 0.82
C LYS A 152 8.92 14.27 0.29
N LEU A 153 9.79 13.29 0.01
CA LEU A 153 9.45 11.95 -0.46
C LEU A 153 9.87 10.89 0.57
N LEU A 154 8.94 10.11 1.03
CA LEU A 154 9.17 8.92 1.84
C LEU A 154 8.94 7.66 1.01
N ILE A 155 9.85 6.71 1.08
CA ILE A 155 9.73 5.42 0.41
C ILE A 155 9.79 4.35 1.49
N PHE A 156 8.71 3.62 1.65
CA PHE A 156 8.58 2.51 2.60
C PHE A 156 8.48 1.20 1.84
N ASP A 157 9.51 0.37 1.92
CA ASP A 157 9.55 -0.96 1.31
C ASP A 157 9.27 -2.01 2.40
N GLU A 158 8.08 -2.62 2.36
CA GLU A 158 7.56 -3.57 3.35
C GLU A 158 7.65 -3.06 4.81
N PRO A 159 7.13 -1.86 5.13
CA PRO A 159 7.38 -1.20 6.42
C PRO A 159 6.84 -1.97 7.63
N PHE A 160 5.83 -2.84 7.43
CA PHE A 160 5.20 -3.61 8.51
C PHE A 160 5.83 -4.99 8.72
N SER A 161 6.88 -5.33 7.95
CA SER A 161 7.58 -6.61 8.11
C SER A 161 8.24 -6.72 9.48
N GLY A 162 7.83 -7.74 10.26
CA GLY A 162 8.38 -8.01 11.58
C GLY A 162 7.75 -7.29 12.75
N PHE A 163 6.68 -6.53 12.51
CA PHE A 163 5.80 -6.03 13.57
C PHE A 163 4.68 -7.02 13.90
N ASP A 164 4.28 -7.03 15.16
CA ASP A 164 2.98 -7.55 15.57
C ASP A 164 1.86 -6.58 15.14
N PRO A 165 0.58 -6.98 15.17
CA PRO A 165 -0.53 -6.15 14.71
C PRO A 165 -0.65 -4.79 15.41
N ILE A 166 -0.34 -4.71 16.72
CA ILE A 166 -0.43 -3.47 17.49
C ILE A 166 0.62 -2.48 17.02
N ASN A 167 1.89 -2.93 16.90
CA ASN A 167 2.97 -2.09 16.43
C ASN A 167 2.82 -1.73 14.94
N ALA A 168 2.28 -2.62 14.11
CA ALA A 168 1.97 -2.32 12.71
C ALA A 168 0.93 -1.19 12.60
N ASN A 169 -0.14 -1.22 13.39
CA ASN A 169 -1.14 -0.15 13.42
C ASN A 169 -0.54 1.18 13.90
N LEU A 170 0.29 1.16 14.94
CA LEU A 170 0.98 2.36 15.40
C LEU A 170 1.80 3.03 14.28
N ILE A 171 2.59 2.24 13.55
CA ILE A 171 3.41 2.77 12.44
C ILE A 171 2.52 3.22 11.27
N LYS A 172 1.42 2.51 10.98
CA LYS A 172 0.43 2.92 9.97
C LYS A 172 -0.12 4.31 10.29
N ASP A 173 -0.56 4.54 11.53
CA ASP A 173 -1.11 5.83 11.96
C ASP A 173 -0.07 6.96 11.83
N GLU A 174 1.21 6.69 12.14
CA GLU A 174 2.28 7.65 11.94
C GLU A 174 2.53 7.95 10.45
N ILE A 175 2.46 6.95 9.57
CA ILE A 175 2.59 7.14 8.11
C ILE A 175 1.44 8.01 7.58
N LEU A 176 0.20 7.73 7.98
CA LEU A 176 -0.96 8.53 7.59
C LEU A 176 -0.83 9.98 8.07
N LYS A 177 -0.37 10.19 9.31
CA LYS A 177 -0.13 11.52 9.85
C LYS A 177 0.96 12.27 9.09
N LEU A 178 2.06 11.61 8.71
CA LEU A 178 3.10 12.22 7.89
C LEU A 178 2.57 12.69 6.53
N ARG A 179 1.68 11.91 5.89
CA ARG A 179 0.97 12.32 4.68
C ARG A 179 0.12 13.57 4.93
N ASP A 180 -0.66 13.58 6.01
CA ASP A 180 -1.54 14.71 6.37
C ASP A 180 -0.73 15.98 6.69
N GLU A 181 0.51 15.82 7.15
CA GLU A 181 1.49 16.90 7.32
C GLU A 181 2.17 17.33 6.00
N GLY A 182 1.81 16.71 4.86
CA GLY A 182 2.26 17.08 3.52
C GLY A 182 3.37 16.23 2.92
N ALA A 183 3.80 15.14 3.58
CA ALA A 183 4.76 14.21 3.00
C ALA A 183 4.11 13.43 1.83
N THR A 184 4.88 13.21 0.77
CA THR A 184 4.51 12.30 -0.31
C THR A 184 5.13 10.94 -0.05
N ILE A 185 4.37 9.86 -0.23
CA ILE A 185 4.78 8.54 0.20
C ILE A 185 4.68 7.53 -0.94
N ILE A 186 5.74 6.78 -1.19
CA ILE A 186 5.70 5.54 -1.97
C ILE A 186 5.68 4.38 -0.97
N PHE A 187 4.67 3.55 -1.09
CA PHE A 187 4.42 2.42 -0.22
C PHE A 187 4.49 1.13 -1.03
N SER A 188 5.56 0.36 -0.84
CA SER A 188 5.76 -0.94 -1.51
C SER A 188 5.40 -2.06 -0.55
N THR A 189 4.42 -2.90 -0.92
CA THR A 189 4.00 -4.03 -0.12
C THR A 189 3.32 -5.11 -0.96
N HIS A 190 3.27 -6.31 -0.41
CA HIS A 190 2.44 -7.42 -0.92
C HIS A 190 1.16 -7.61 -0.08
N ARG A 191 0.96 -6.82 0.98
CA ARG A 191 -0.24 -6.88 1.85
C ARG A 191 -1.32 -5.99 1.30
N MET A 192 -2.28 -6.57 0.55
CA MET A 192 -3.33 -5.82 -0.14
C MET A 192 -4.29 -5.09 0.79
N GLU A 193 -4.52 -5.60 2.01
CA GLU A 193 -5.31 -4.90 3.05
C GLU A 193 -4.71 -3.53 3.37
N SER A 194 -3.38 -3.46 3.57
CA SER A 194 -2.70 -2.19 3.82
C SER A 194 -2.76 -1.22 2.62
N VAL A 195 -2.82 -1.77 1.40
CA VAL A 195 -3.01 -0.96 0.17
C VAL A 195 -4.38 -0.30 0.19
N GLU A 196 -5.43 -1.04 0.51
CA GLU A 196 -6.80 -0.53 0.57
C GLU A 196 -7.00 0.54 1.63
N GLU A 197 -6.33 0.37 2.77
CA GLU A 197 -6.45 1.29 3.90
C GLU A 197 -5.66 2.60 3.72
N MET A 198 -4.57 2.58 2.95
CA MET A 198 -3.61 3.67 2.95
C MET A 198 -3.42 4.35 1.60
N CYS A 199 -3.52 3.61 0.48
CA CYS A 199 -3.11 4.14 -0.82
C CYS A 199 -4.21 4.94 -1.52
N ASP A 200 -3.85 6.11 -2.03
CA ASP A 200 -4.72 6.94 -2.88
C ASP A 200 -4.62 6.49 -4.35
N HIS A 201 -3.42 6.11 -4.77
CA HIS A 201 -3.05 5.73 -6.12
C HIS A 201 -2.20 4.47 -6.09
N ILE A 202 -2.33 3.61 -7.08
CA ILE A 202 -1.54 2.38 -7.19
C ILE A 202 -0.96 2.20 -8.59
N ALA A 203 0.23 1.59 -8.65
CA ALA A 203 0.76 1.00 -9.88
C ALA A 203 1.17 -0.44 -9.62
N LEU A 204 0.77 -1.33 -10.53
CA LEU A 204 1.10 -2.74 -10.50
C LEU A 204 2.18 -3.05 -11.55
N ILE A 205 3.31 -3.55 -11.07
CA ILE A 205 4.40 -4.02 -11.93
C ILE A 205 4.37 -5.55 -11.97
N HIS A 206 4.40 -6.10 -13.17
CA HIS A 206 4.52 -7.54 -13.42
C HIS A 206 5.48 -7.81 -14.56
N LYS A 207 6.39 -8.78 -14.40
CA LYS A 207 7.41 -9.11 -15.41
C LYS A 207 8.07 -7.86 -16.01
N SER A 208 8.55 -6.95 -15.13
CA SER A 208 9.25 -5.70 -15.47
C SER A 208 8.40 -4.62 -16.18
N ASN A 209 7.12 -4.86 -16.40
CA ASN A 209 6.18 -3.94 -17.05
C ASN A 209 5.14 -3.41 -16.06
N LYS A 210 4.74 -2.15 -16.22
CA LYS A 210 3.59 -1.58 -15.51
C LYS A 210 2.30 -2.04 -16.22
N ILE A 211 1.49 -2.86 -15.56
CA ILE A 211 0.27 -3.43 -16.13
C ILE A 211 -1.02 -2.78 -15.61
N LEU A 212 -0.95 -2.02 -14.51
CA LEU A 212 -2.06 -1.26 -13.96
C LEU A 212 -1.52 0.03 -13.35
N ASP A 213 -2.26 1.14 -13.48
CA ASP A 213 -1.90 2.44 -12.91
C ASP A 213 -3.14 3.32 -12.82
N GLY A 214 -3.40 3.88 -11.64
CA GLY A 214 -4.55 4.77 -11.45
C GLY A 214 -4.89 4.99 -9.98
N ARG A 215 -5.87 5.87 -9.74
CA ARG A 215 -6.46 6.06 -8.41
C ARG A 215 -7.16 4.77 -7.98
N LEU A 216 -6.91 4.32 -6.76
CA LEU A 216 -7.43 3.05 -6.27
C LEU A 216 -8.97 2.97 -6.39
N LEU A 217 -9.68 4.04 -6.02
CA LEU A 217 -11.14 4.09 -6.13
C LEU A 217 -11.64 3.98 -7.58
N ASP A 218 -10.95 4.60 -8.54
CA ASP A 218 -11.35 4.54 -9.95
C ASP A 218 -11.08 3.16 -10.55
N ILE A 219 -9.97 2.54 -10.17
CA ILE A 219 -9.68 1.15 -10.51
C ILE A 219 -10.77 0.24 -9.95
N LYS A 220 -11.12 0.35 -8.65
CA LYS A 220 -12.20 -0.46 -8.04
C LYS A 220 -13.54 -0.28 -8.75
N ARG A 221 -13.86 0.94 -9.21
CA ARG A 221 -15.06 1.20 -10.02
C ARG A 221 -15.04 0.51 -11.37
N GLN A 222 -13.89 0.48 -12.06
CA GLN A 222 -13.73 -0.21 -13.36
C GLN A 222 -13.89 -1.73 -13.24
N TYR A 223 -13.51 -2.31 -12.09
CA TYR A 223 -13.64 -3.75 -11.81
C TYR A 223 -14.96 -4.12 -11.13
N ARG A 224 -15.88 -3.17 -10.98
CA ARG A 224 -17.21 -3.40 -10.41
C ARG A 224 -17.96 -4.43 -11.27
N SER A 225 -18.51 -5.46 -10.66
CA SER A 225 -19.11 -6.60 -11.35
C SER A 225 -20.61 -6.76 -11.13
N ASN A 226 -21.29 -5.77 -10.52
CA ASN A 226 -22.70 -5.81 -10.13
C ASN A 226 -23.07 -7.08 -9.34
N MET A 227 -22.15 -7.48 -8.44
CA MET A 227 -22.35 -8.60 -7.53
C MET A 227 -22.89 -8.08 -6.20
N PHE A 228 -23.89 -8.76 -5.64
CA PHE A 228 -24.48 -8.41 -4.36
C PHE A 228 -24.52 -9.63 -3.44
N GLU A 229 -24.13 -9.47 -2.18
CA GLU A 229 -24.40 -10.43 -1.12
C GLU A 229 -25.74 -10.12 -0.49
N ILE A 230 -26.59 -11.13 -0.37
CA ILE A 230 -27.92 -11.01 0.19
C ILE A 230 -28.14 -12.04 1.29
N GLY A 231 -28.86 -11.62 2.35
CA GLY A 231 -29.50 -12.47 3.35
C GLY A 231 -31.02 -12.30 3.24
N LEU A 232 -31.76 -13.37 3.12
CA LEU A 232 -33.22 -13.33 2.94
C LEU A 232 -33.92 -14.36 3.84
N GLN A 233 -34.74 -13.89 4.75
CA GLN A 233 -35.67 -14.74 5.51
C GLN A 233 -36.98 -14.92 4.72
N THR A 234 -37.33 -16.15 4.43
CA THR A 234 -38.49 -16.50 3.61
C THR A 234 -39.24 -17.69 4.22
N PRO A 235 -40.57 -17.75 4.09
CA PRO A 235 -41.37 -18.90 4.56
C PRO A 235 -41.04 -20.19 3.82
N ASP A 236 -40.66 -20.12 2.57
CA ASP A 236 -40.26 -21.28 1.74
C ASP A 236 -38.86 -21.04 1.08
N PRO A 237 -37.79 -21.44 1.78
CA PRO A 237 -36.43 -21.29 1.26
C PRO A 237 -36.17 -22.04 -0.05
N ALA A 238 -36.80 -23.20 -0.25
CA ALA A 238 -36.58 -24.02 -1.45
C ALA A 238 -37.20 -23.37 -2.69
N ALA A 239 -38.48 -22.94 -2.61
CA ALA A 239 -39.14 -22.23 -3.69
C ALA A 239 -38.46 -20.91 -4.02
N THR A 240 -38.09 -20.11 -3.02
CA THR A 240 -37.38 -18.83 -3.20
C THR A 240 -36.03 -19.05 -3.87
N SER A 241 -35.26 -20.05 -3.44
CA SER A 241 -33.98 -20.41 -4.08
C SER A 241 -34.14 -20.80 -5.55
N ALA A 242 -35.19 -21.55 -5.91
CA ALA A 242 -35.48 -21.90 -7.29
C ALA A 242 -35.78 -20.67 -8.15
N VAL A 243 -36.64 -19.76 -7.68
CA VAL A 243 -36.98 -18.49 -8.36
C VAL A 243 -35.74 -17.59 -8.56
N LEU A 244 -34.87 -17.51 -7.56
CA LEU A 244 -33.64 -16.75 -7.68
C LEU A 244 -32.70 -17.34 -8.73
N ARG A 245 -32.53 -18.68 -8.77
CA ARG A 245 -31.67 -19.39 -9.75
C ARG A 245 -32.17 -19.30 -11.19
N GLU A 246 -33.47 -19.17 -11.37
CA GLU A 246 -34.05 -18.98 -12.70
C GLU A 246 -33.72 -17.61 -13.30
N ARG A 247 -33.61 -16.60 -12.47
CA ARG A 247 -33.42 -15.20 -12.92
C ARG A 247 -31.99 -14.68 -12.85
N PHE A 248 -31.17 -15.20 -11.94
CA PHE A 248 -29.85 -14.65 -11.64
C PHE A 248 -28.79 -15.76 -11.54
N GLU A 249 -27.57 -15.40 -11.84
CA GLU A 249 -26.40 -16.22 -11.56
C GLU A 249 -26.06 -16.13 -10.07
N ILE A 250 -26.09 -17.28 -9.37
CA ILE A 250 -25.97 -17.36 -7.91
C ILE A 250 -24.70 -18.10 -7.51
N PHE A 251 -24.00 -17.55 -6.53
CA PHE A 251 -22.81 -18.12 -5.92
C PHE A 251 -22.99 -18.25 -4.40
N PRO A 252 -22.18 -19.07 -3.72
CA PRO A 252 -22.15 -19.10 -2.27
C PRO A 252 -21.79 -17.72 -1.68
N ALA A 253 -22.50 -17.31 -0.63
CA ALA A 253 -22.14 -16.10 0.11
C ALA A 253 -20.85 -16.29 0.89
N THR A 254 -20.13 -15.18 1.15
CA THR A 254 -18.90 -15.20 1.94
C THR A 254 -19.15 -14.84 3.42
N PHE A 255 -20.27 -14.17 3.72
CA PHE A 255 -20.66 -13.87 5.08
C PHE A 255 -21.42 -15.06 5.73
N LYS A 256 -21.40 -15.10 7.06
CA LYS A 256 -22.17 -16.04 7.86
C LYS A 256 -23.16 -15.26 8.73
N SER A 257 -24.43 -15.61 8.66
CA SER A 257 -25.44 -15.11 9.58
C SER A 257 -25.67 -16.07 10.74
N ILE A 258 -26.15 -15.54 11.86
CA ILE A 258 -26.62 -16.31 13.00
C ILE A 258 -28.09 -16.77 12.84
N ASN A 259 -28.80 -16.22 11.86
CA ASN A 259 -30.18 -16.55 11.56
C ASN A 259 -30.27 -17.66 10.51
N ASP A 260 -31.36 -18.41 10.55
CA ASP A 260 -31.71 -19.41 9.52
C ASP A 260 -32.32 -18.67 8.33
N GLU A 261 -31.45 -18.27 7.37
CA GLU A 261 -31.81 -17.47 6.20
C GLU A 261 -31.06 -17.93 4.96
N LEU A 262 -31.64 -17.67 3.79
CA LEU A 262 -30.95 -17.87 2.53
C LEU A 262 -29.81 -16.83 2.40
N GLN A 263 -28.60 -17.31 2.13
CA GLN A 263 -27.40 -16.48 1.95
C GLN A 263 -26.81 -16.76 0.58
N TYR A 264 -26.81 -15.75 -0.28
CA TYR A 264 -26.29 -15.86 -1.63
C TYR A 264 -25.45 -14.66 -2.02
N LYS A 265 -24.49 -14.89 -2.91
CA LYS A 265 -23.85 -13.88 -3.71
C LYS A 265 -24.46 -13.96 -5.11
N ILE A 266 -25.06 -12.86 -5.57
CA ILE A 266 -25.87 -12.82 -6.81
C ILE A 266 -25.26 -11.82 -7.76
N LYS A 267 -25.06 -12.25 -9.03
CA LYS A 267 -24.70 -11.35 -10.12
C LYS A 267 -25.98 -10.80 -10.75
N VAL A 268 -26.12 -9.49 -10.68
CA VAL A 268 -27.26 -8.77 -11.25
C VAL A 268 -26.88 -8.25 -12.63
N PRO A 269 -27.68 -8.55 -13.69
CA PRO A 269 -27.42 -8.03 -15.02
C PRO A 269 -27.43 -6.49 -15.04
N ASP A 270 -26.60 -5.87 -15.86
CA ASP A 270 -26.52 -4.39 -16.00
C ASP A 270 -27.83 -3.74 -16.43
N SER A 271 -28.72 -4.49 -17.05
CA SER A 271 -30.07 -4.07 -17.47
C SER A 271 -31.06 -3.93 -16.30
N VAL A 272 -30.72 -4.45 -15.12
CA VAL A 272 -31.60 -4.44 -13.94
C VAL A 272 -31.14 -3.36 -12.98
N ALA A 273 -31.98 -2.37 -12.72
CA ALA A 273 -31.66 -1.37 -11.73
C ALA A 273 -31.61 -1.96 -10.30
N THR A 274 -30.69 -1.48 -9.47
CA THR A 274 -30.53 -1.95 -8.08
C THR A 274 -31.83 -1.90 -7.31
N ASN A 275 -32.64 -0.83 -7.48
CA ASN A 275 -33.93 -0.70 -6.81
C ASN A 275 -34.94 -1.77 -7.24
N ASP A 276 -34.95 -2.16 -8.53
CA ASP A 276 -35.82 -3.22 -9.02
C ASP A 276 -35.41 -4.57 -8.47
N PHE A 277 -34.12 -4.80 -8.33
CA PHE A 277 -33.59 -6.00 -7.68
C PHE A 277 -33.96 -6.05 -6.19
N VAL A 278 -33.82 -4.95 -5.45
CA VAL A 278 -34.23 -4.87 -4.03
C VAL A 278 -35.74 -5.10 -3.90
N ASN A 279 -36.59 -4.49 -4.74
CA ASN A 279 -38.03 -4.70 -4.75
C ASN A 279 -38.40 -6.15 -5.04
N PHE A 280 -37.69 -6.78 -5.97
CA PHE A 280 -37.89 -8.19 -6.25
C PHE A 280 -37.54 -9.07 -5.04
N LEU A 281 -36.42 -8.82 -4.34
CA LEU A 281 -36.03 -9.57 -3.15
C LEU A 281 -37.03 -9.40 -1.98
N THR A 282 -37.46 -8.18 -1.74
CA THR A 282 -38.43 -7.87 -0.65
C THR A 282 -39.80 -8.48 -0.92
N ALA A 283 -40.16 -8.75 -2.16
CA ALA A 283 -41.38 -9.49 -2.51
C ALA A 283 -41.27 -11.02 -2.20
N GLN A 284 -40.05 -11.55 -2.07
CA GLN A 284 -39.80 -12.98 -1.75
C GLN A 284 -39.66 -13.22 -0.23
N GLY A 285 -39.40 -12.20 0.55
CA GLY A 285 -39.20 -12.33 1.99
C GLY A 285 -38.61 -11.08 2.64
N GLN A 286 -38.20 -11.21 3.92
CA GLN A 286 -37.55 -10.13 4.65
C GLN A 286 -36.06 -10.09 4.28
N LEU A 287 -35.62 -9.00 3.67
CA LEU A 287 -34.20 -8.74 3.38
C LEU A 287 -33.48 -8.37 4.67
N THR A 288 -32.50 -9.18 5.07
CA THR A 288 -31.72 -9.02 6.32
C THR A 288 -30.32 -8.52 6.05
N HIS A 289 -29.79 -8.81 4.85
CA HIS A 289 -28.48 -8.39 4.40
C HIS A 289 -28.53 -8.00 2.93
N PHE A 290 -27.93 -6.87 2.59
CA PHE A 290 -27.80 -6.41 1.20
C PHE A 290 -26.54 -5.54 1.07
N VAL A 291 -25.51 -6.09 0.46
CA VAL A 291 -24.23 -5.39 0.29
C VAL A 291 -23.72 -5.63 -1.14
N GLU A 292 -23.34 -4.56 -1.82
CA GLU A 292 -22.61 -4.68 -3.07
C GLU A 292 -21.20 -5.20 -2.84
N VAL A 293 -20.80 -6.24 -3.55
CA VAL A 293 -19.45 -6.79 -3.50
C VAL A 293 -18.55 -5.96 -4.40
N ILE A 294 -17.82 -5.05 -3.78
CA ILE A 294 -16.77 -4.29 -4.46
C ILE A 294 -15.49 -5.13 -4.44
N PRO A 295 -14.85 -5.40 -5.60
CA PRO A 295 -13.64 -6.21 -5.63
C PRO A 295 -12.54 -5.59 -4.77
N SER A 296 -11.85 -6.42 -4.01
CA SER A 296 -10.71 -6.01 -3.21
C SER A 296 -9.50 -5.71 -4.10
N ALA A 297 -8.52 -4.97 -3.57
CA ALA A 297 -7.24 -4.76 -4.25
C ALA A 297 -6.56 -6.10 -4.56
N SER A 298 -6.76 -7.12 -3.72
CA SER A 298 -6.26 -8.48 -3.93
C SER A 298 -6.91 -9.15 -5.15
N ASP A 299 -8.24 -9.04 -5.27
CA ASP A 299 -8.98 -9.62 -6.40
C ASP A 299 -8.54 -8.98 -7.72
N ILE A 300 -8.46 -7.64 -7.74
CA ILE A 300 -8.00 -6.87 -8.89
C ILE A 300 -6.57 -7.25 -9.28
N PHE A 301 -5.69 -7.40 -8.30
CA PHE A 301 -4.29 -7.81 -8.50
C PHE A 301 -4.20 -9.18 -9.16
N ILE A 302 -4.92 -10.18 -8.63
CA ILE A 302 -4.94 -11.55 -9.15
C ILE A 302 -5.50 -11.56 -10.58
N GLU A 303 -6.64 -10.92 -10.80
CA GLU A 303 -7.30 -10.87 -12.11
C GLU A 303 -6.40 -10.17 -13.16
N THR A 304 -5.76 -9.05 -12.77
CA THR A 304 -4.88 -8.31 -13.68
C THR A 304 -3.64 -9.11 -14.06
N ILE A 305 -3.05 -9.85 -13.12
CA ILE A 305 -1.88 -10.71 -13.39
C ILE A 305 -2.26 -11.90 -14.27
N GLN A 306 -3.44 -12.50 -14.07
CA GLN A 306 -3.88 -13.65 -14.88
C GLN A 306 -4.17 -13.29 -16.34
N LYS A 307 -4.51 -12.02 -16.62
CA LYS A 307 -4.77 -11.51 -17.97
C LYS A 307 -3.50 -11.10 -18.74
N ASN A 308 -2.33 -10.94 -18.04
CA ASN A 308 -1.04 -10.49 -18.59
C ASN A 308 0.09 -11.53 -18.37
#